data_0125060c586516e30fad9db232114efe
#
_entry.id   0125060c586516e30fad9db232114efe
#
_cell.length_a   1.000
_cell.length_b   1.000
_cell.length_c   1.000
_cell.angle_alpha   90.00
_cell.angle_beta   90.00
_cell.angle_gamma   90.00
#
_symmetry.space_group_name_H-M   'P 1'
#
loop_
_entity.id
_entity.type
_entity.pdbx_description
1 polymer ?
#
loop_
_entity_poly.entity_id
_entity_poly.type
_entity_poly.pdbx_seq_one_letter_code
_entity_poly.pdbx_strand_id
1 'polypeptide(L)'
;MMDRMKWRGALFALAAIAPRFASAQDIAPEVLLLSRIRDHVREELAHLPNYTCMETMQRFRKAAGPKETLKAFDTVHLEVLYADGKELYASPGDRRFLDDNPVNFIGSGMIGTGTFASWLRTLFVDNQATFAWRGPERVAGHRSVRWDFRVPVRWSGYTLTVAGVSGAAGIKGSVWADPESLDPLQLSVDADDIPFGMPVMEVNTTLIYARERVGNAVAMLPQTAVMRLLSIAFEEERNYLEFTHCHEFRAESSLTFGPPEDAAAASGPRFAVSSAPQQALPKGLDVTLALATPITEKDLVGSLISARVLGPV
;
A
#
# COMPACT_ATOMS: atom_id res chain seq x y z
N MET A 1 -16.76 -49.82 -90.05
CA MET A 1 -17.01 -48.44 -89.64
C MET A 1 -16.91 -48.44 -88.12
N MET A 2 -15.68 -48.14 -87.57
CA MET A 2 -15.33 -48.40 -86.19
C MET A 2 -15.17 -47.03 -85.48
N ASP A 3 -15.99 -46.83 -84.52
CA ASP A 3 -16.01 -45.61 -83.73
C ASP A 3 -15.05 -45.75 -82.53
N ARG A 4 -14.14 -44.80 -82.40
CA ARG A 4 -13.08 -44.80 -81.35
C ARG A 4 -13.60 -44.03 -80.14
N MET A 5 -13.90 -44.71 -79.07
CA MET A 5 -14.27 -44.13 -77.78
C MET A 5 -13.00 -43.64 -77.06
N LYS A 6 -12.87 -42.32 -76.88
CA LYS A 6 -11.79 -41.65 -76.15
C LYS A 6 -12.12 -41.66 -74.66
N TRP A 7 -11.33 -42.38 -73.87
CA TRP A 7 -11.37 -42.39 -72.40
C TRP A 7 -10.58 -41.20 -71.88
N ARG A 8 -11.25 -40.26 -71.24
CA ARG A 8 -10.63 -39.16 -70.50
C ARG A 8 -10.37 -39.61 -69.07
N GLY A 9 -9.15 -39.84 -68.72
CA GLY A 9 -8.68 -40.09 -67.37
C GLY A 9 -8.74 -38.81 -66.53
N ALA A 10 -9.57 -38.81 -65.46
CA ALA A 10 -9.59 -37.75 -64.48
C ALA A 10 -8.50 -38.01 -63.40
N LEU A 11 -7.48 -37.17 -63.38
CA LEU A 11 -6.46 -37.18 -62.31
C LEU A 11 -7.05 -36.52 -61.06
N PHE A 12 -7.35 -37.28 -60.03
CA PHE A 12 -7.66 -36.79 -58.70
C PHE A 12 -6.34 -36.40 -58.01
N ALA A 13 -6.09 -35.14 -57.85
CA ALA A 13 -5.01 -34.59 -57.01
C ALA A 13 -5.42 -34.74 -55.50
N LEU A 14 -4.85 -35.68 -54.81
CA LEU A 14 -4.94 -35.77 -53.35
C LEU A 14 -4.12 -34.60 -52.75
N ALA A 15 -4.79 -33.58 -52.25
CA ALA A 15 -4.16 -32.52 -51.47
C ALA A 15 -3.88 -33.11 -50.06
N ALA A 16 -2.59 -33.37 -49.77
CA ALA A 16 -2.13 -33.77 -48.46
C ALA A 16 -2.24 -32.57 -47.51
N ILE A 17 -3.24 -32.61 -46.63
CA ILE A 17 -3.36 -31.65 -45.52
C ILE A 17 -2.30 -32.06 -44.46
N ALA A 18 -1.14 -31.41 -44.50
CA ALA A 18 -0.15 -31.54 -43.43
C ALA A 18 -0.72 -30.89 -42.13
N PRO A 19 -0.72 -31.61 -40.99
CA PRO A 19 -1.08 -30.99 -39.72
C PRO A 19 -0.07 -29.89 -39.39
N ARG A 20 -0.51 -28.64 -39.33
CA ARG A 20 0.25 -27.56 -38.74
C ARG A 20 0.30 -27.82 -37.26
N PHE A 21 1.39 -28.37 -36.77
CA PHE A 21 1.70 -28.34 -35.34
C PHE A 21 1.78 -26.85 -34.98
N ALA A 22 0.78 -26.36 -34.25
CA ALA A 22 0.86 -25.06 -33.60
C ALA A 22 2.06 -25.17 -32.63
N SER A 23 3.17 -24.50 -32.94
CA SER A 23 4.27 -24.35 -32.01
C SER A 23 3.68 -23.72 -30.75
N ALA A 24 3.70 -24.44 -29.62
CA ALA A 24 3.46 -23.82 -28.35
C ALA A 24 4.45 -22.64 -28.25
N GLN A 25 3.94 -21.43 -28.23
CA GLN A 25 4.77 -20.24 -28.02
C GLN A 25 5.33 -20.37 -26.61
N ASP A 26 6.60 -20.64 -26.48
CA ASP A 26 7.30 -20.62 -25.19
C ASP A 26 7.08 -19.22 -24.58
N ILE A 27 6.47 -19.20 -23.39
CA ILE A 27 6.27 -17.94 -22.65
C ILE A 27 7.65 -17.37 -22.33
N ALA A 28 7.87 -16.10 -22.66
CA ALA A 28 9.14 -15.44 -22.41
C ALA A 28 9.54 -15.52 -20.92
N PRO A 29 10.81 -15.83 -20.61
CA PRO A 29 11.28 -16.04 -19.23
C PRO A 29 10.97 -14.86 -18.30
N GLU A 30 11.03 -13.64 -18.80
CA GLU A 30 10.71 -12.41 -18.05
C GLU A 30 9.23 -12.33 -17.68
N VAL A 31 8.32 -12.86 -18.52
CA VAL A 31 6.88 -12.91 -18.23
C VAL A 31 6.61 -13.91 -17.10
N LEU A 32 7.25 -15.06 -17.15
CA LEU A 32 7.17 -16.07 -16.08
C LEU A 32 7.74 -15.53 -14.76
N LEU A 33 8.86 -14.82 -14.82
CA LEU A 33 9.48 -14.23 -13.65
C LEU A 33 8.57 -13.14 -13.04
N LEU A 34 7.97 -12.27 -13.85
CA LEU A 34 7.01 -11.27 -13.38
C LEU A 34 5.79 -11.92 -12.73
N SER A 35 5.28 -13.03 -13.30
CA SER A 35 4.17 -13.78 -12.69
C SER A 35 4.55 -14.31 -11.31
N ARG A 36 5.73 -14.90 -11.17
CA ARG A 36 6.23 -15.40 -9.88
C ARG A 36 6.39 -14.29 -8.84
N ILE A 37 6.94 -13.13 -9.24
CA ILE A 37 7.06 -11.95 -8.37
C ILE A 37 5.67 -11.48 -7.95
N ARG A 38 4.72 -11.42 -8.87
CA ARG A 38 3.34 -11.01 -8.59
C ARG A 38 2.67 -11.94 -7.58
N ASP A 39 2.82 -13.24 -7.76
CA ASP A 39 2.23 -14.23 -6.85
C ASP A 39 2.88 -14.18 -5.48
N HIS A 40 4.22 -14.01 -5.41
CA HIS A 40 4.96 -13.84 -4.17
C HIS A 40 4.51 -12.58 -3.41
N VAL A 41 4.47 -11.41 -4.07
CA VAL A 41 4.02 -10.16 -3.43
C VAL A 41 2.57 -10.25 -2.97
N ARG A 42 1.70 -10.91 -3.75
CA ARG A 42 0.29 -11.11 -3.35
C ARG A 42 0.20 -11.97 -2.08
N GLU A 43 0.97 -13.02 -1.99
CA GLU A 43 1.02 -13.90 -0.82
C GLU A 43 1.57 -13.17 0.40
N GLU A 44 2.68 -12.43 0.26
CA GLU A 44 3.26 -11.60 1.32
C GLU A 44 2.24 -10.58 1.86
N LEU A 45 1.56 -9.85 0.97
CA LEU A 45 0.56 -8.86 1.37
C LEU A 45 -0.70 -9.48 2.02
N ALA A 46 -1.05 -10.72 1.66
CA ALA A 46 -2.18 -11.43 2.26
C ALA A 46 -1.87 -11.89 3.70
N HIS A 47 -0.60 -12.11 4.02
CA HIS A 47 -0.15 -12.57 5.34
C HIS A 47 0.52 -11.45 6.17
N LEU A 48 0.57 -10.23 5.63
CA LEU A 48 1.17 -9.09 6.32
C LEU A 48 0.36 -8.80 7.61
N PRO A 49 0.98 -8.88 8.80
CA PRO A 49 0.29 -8.55 10.04
C PRO A 49 -0.06 -7.06 10.08
N ASN A 50 -1.00 -6.70 10.91
CA ASN A 50 -1.18 -5.29 11.27
C ASN A 50 0.06 -4.82 12.03
N TYR A 51 0.61 -3.68 11.67
CA TYR A 51 1.84 -3.17 12.29
C TYR A 51 1.89 -1.65 12.34
N THR A 52 2.69 -1.12 13.26
CA THR A 52 3.01 0.30 13.32
C THR A 52 4.50 0.52 13.09
N CYS A 53 4.83 1.67 12.51
CA CYS A 53 6.20 2.18 12.41
C CYS A 53 6.24 3.65 12.81
N MET A 54 7.38 4.08 13.32
CA MET A 54 7.69 5.51 13.43
C MET A 54 8.18 6.01 12.07
N GLU A 55 7.47 6.97 11.49
CA GLU A 55 7.88 7.70 10.30
C GLU A 55 8.55 9.01 10.72
N THR A 56 9.80 9.20 10.29
CA THR A 56 10.51 10.46 10.40
C THR A 56 10.65 11.08 9.03
N MET A 57 10.06 12.24 8.81
CA MET A 57 10.07 12.95 7.54
C MET A 57 10.84 14.25 7.67
N GLN A 58 12.03 14.32 7.04
CA GLN A 58 12.81 15.56 6.90
C GLN A 58 12.38 16.27 5.62
N ARG A 59 11.84 17.48 5.76
CA ARG A 59 11.28 18.24 4.65
C ARG A 59 12.17 19.38 4.23
N PHE A 60 12.31 19.55 2.93
CA PHE A 60 13.15 20.58 2.30
C PHE A 60 12.35 21.33 1.25
N ARG A 61 12.69 22.59 1.06
CA ARG A 61 12.12 23.46 0.02
C ARG A 61 13.22 24.18 -0.75
N LYS A 62 12.95 24.38 -2.04
CA LYS A 62 13.78 25.18 -2.92
C LYS A 62 12.87 26.15 -3.67
N ALA A 63 13.14 27.46 -3.54
CA ALA A 63 12.46 28.49 -4.31
C ALA A 63 12.85 28.41 -5.80
N ALA A 64 12.03 29.02 -6.66
CA ALA A 64 12.36 29.16 -8.07
C ALA A 64 13.63 29.98 -8.29
N GLY A 65 14.51 29.50 -9.16
CA GLY A 65 15.69 30.22 -9.57
C GLY A 65 16.93 29.33 -9.73
N PRO A 66 17.85 29.71 -10.63
CA PRO A 66 19.01 28.87 -10.97
C PRO A 66 20.09 28.81 -9.87
N LYS A 67 20.07 29.75 -8.93
CA LYS A 67 21.03 29.81 -7.80
C LYS A 67 20.42 29.28 -6.49
N GLU A 68 19.14 29.01 -6.48
CA GLU A 68 18.46 28.47 -5.29
C GLU A 68 18.84 27.01 -5.03
N THR A 69 18.99 26.68 -3.75
CA THR A 69 19.32 25.33 -3.27
C THR A 69 18.22 24.84 -2.35
N LEU A 70 18.15 23.54 -2.16
CA LEU A 70 17.28 22.92 -1.17
C LEU A 70 17.69 23.39 0.23
N LYS A 71 16.73 23.93 0.98
CA LYS A 71 16.88 24.37 2.38
C LYS A 71 15.98 23.52 3.25
N ALA A 72 16.48 23.13 4.42
CA ALA A 72 15.66 22.44 5.40
C ALA A 72 14.46 23.32 5.77
N PHE A 73 13.30 22.72 5.82
CA PHE A 73 12.05 23.39 6.20
C PHE A 73 11.65 23.01 7.62
N ASP A 74 11.40 21.72 7.87
CA ASP A 74 11.13 21.16 9.20
C ASP A 74 11.37 19.64 9.21
N THR A 75 11.07 19.03 10.37
CA THR A 75 11.02 17.57 10.53
C THR A 75 9.70 17.21 11.19
N VAL A 76 9.00 16.25 10.59
CA VAL A 76 7.73 15.71 11.10
C VAL A 76 7.96 14.28 11.57
N HIS A 77 7.37 13.95 12.72
CA HIS A 77 7.35 12.59 13.24
C HIS A 77 5.90 12.13 13.33
N LEU A 78 5.60 10.97 12.76
CA LEU A 78 4.29 10.34 12.80
C LEU A 78 4.43 8.90 13.23
N GLU A 79 3.44 8.40 13.94
CA GLU A 79 3.22 6.96 14.08
C GLU A 79 2.26 6.53 12.99
N VAL A 80 2.65 5.56 12.16
CA VAL A 80 1.85 5.07 11.04
C VAL A 80 1.44 3.64 11.33
N LEU A 81 0.13 3.39 11.38
CA LEU A 81 -0.45 2.06 11.48
C LEU A 81 -0.87 1.58 10.10
N TYR A 82 -0.41 0.40 9.73
CA TYR A 82 -1.00 -0.36 8.63
C TYR A 82 -1.90 -1.45 9.19
N ALA A 83 -3.19 -1.34 8.95
CA ALA A 83 -4.18 -2.33 9.40
C ALA A 83 -5.27 -2.51 8.34
N ASP A 84 -5.62 -3.76 8.06
CA ASP A 84 -6.69 -4.14 7.13
C ASP A 84 -6.58 -3.46 5.75
N GLY A 85 -5.34 -3.28 5.27
CA GLY A 85 -5.06 -2.66 3.97
C GLY A 85 -5.12 -1.14 3.95
N LYS A 86 -5.22 -0.48 5.10
CA LYS A 86 -5.26 0.98 5.25
C LYS A 86 -4.10 1.50 6.07
N GLU A 87 -3.68 2.71 5.76
CA GLU A 87 -2.73 3.48 6.55
C GLU A 87 -3.50 4.48 7.42
N LEU A 88 -3.22 4.48 8.71
CA LEU A 88 -3.76 5.44 9.68
C LEU A 88 -2.60 6.11 10.40
N TYR A 89 -2.78 7.37 10.76
CA TYR A 89 -1.73 8.22 11.29
C TYR A 89 -2.07 8.71 12.70
N ALA A 90 -1.04 8.88 13.52
CA ALA A 90 -1.14 9.44 14.86
C ALA A 90 0.10 10.28 15.17
N SER A 91 0.00 11.18 16.17
CA SER A 91 1.18 11.80 16.76
C SER A 91 1.96 10.77 17.58
N PRO A 92 3.30 10.89 17.66
CA PRO A 92 4.10 9.95 18.43
C PRO A 92 3.62 9.81 19.88
N GLY A 93 3.36 8.58 20.29
CA GLY A 93 2.87 8.25 21.63
C GLY A 93 1.35 8.32 21.81
N ASP A 94 0.59 8.73 20.81
CA ASP A 94 -0.85 8.62 20.82
C ASP A 94 -1.28 7.15 20.74
N ARG A 95 -2.31 6.80 21.50
CA ARG A 95 -2.86 5.44 21.51
C ARG A 95 -3.98 5.22 20.49
N ARG A 96 -4.33 6.26 19.75
CA ARG A 96 -5.45 6.25 18.81
C ARG A 96 -5.01 6.70 17.44
N PHE A 97 -5.20 5.85 16.47
CA PHE A 97 -5.05 6.14 15.06
C PHE A 97 -6.42 6.50 14.52
N LEU A 98 -6.68 7.80 14.40
CA LEU A 98 -8.02 8.33 14.06
C LEU A 98 -8.08 8.94 12.67
N ASP A 99 -6.95 9.13 12.02
CA ASP A 99 -6.88 9.89 10.79
C ASP A 99 -6.19 9.09 9.68
N ASP A 100 -6.83 8.98 8.55
CA ASP A 100 -6.28 8.41 7.32
C ASP A 100 -5.63 9.47 6.42
N ASN A 101 -5.69 10.75 6.83
CA ASN A 101 -5.13 11.86 6.09
C ASN A 101 -3.96 12.52 6.84
N PRO A 102 -2.69 12.24 6.46
CA PRO A 102 -1.53 12.79 7.13
C PRO A 102 -1.40 14.31 6.98
N VAL A 103 -2.14 14.97 6.08
CA VAL A 103 -2.16 16.44 5.94
C VAL A 103 -2.54 17.12 7.25
N ASN A 104 -3.35 16.47 8.09
CA ASN A 104 -3.80 17.05 9.37
C ASN A 104 -2.68 17.19 10.41
N PHE A 105 -1.52 16.52 10.19
CA PHE A 105 -0.35 16.57 11.08
C PHE A 105 0.71 17.59 10.64
N ILE A 106 0.50 18.27 9.51
CA ILE A 106 1.42 19.27 8.99
C ILE A 106 0.74 20.63 8.79
N GLY A 107 1.46 21.71 9.04
CA GLY A 107 0.93 23.06 8.80
C GLY A 107 0.89 23.46 7.33
N SER A 108 1.82 22.96 6.51
CA SER A 108 1.91 23.22 5.08
C SER A 108 2.92 22.31 4.41
N GLY A 109 2.90 22.24 3.08
CA GLY A 109 3.86 21.51 2.27
C GLY A 109 3.39 20.13 1.85
N MET A 110 4.27 19.38 1.20
CA MET A 110 3.99 18.07 0.66
C MET A 110 3.99 17.01 1.75
N ILE A 111 3.00 16.14 1.70
CA ILE A 111 2.95 14.87 2.40
C ILE A 111 2.17 13.89 1.51
N GLY A 112 2.32 12.60 1.71
CA GLY A 112 1.63 11.58 0.92
C GLY A 112 1.30 10.34 1.74
N THR A 113 0.46 9.51 1.17
CA THR A 113 0.06 8.20 1.67
C THR A 113 0.52 7.10 0.70
N GLY A 114 0.32 5.85 1.06
CA GLY A 114 0.56 4.71 0.17
C GLY A 114 1.96 4.12 0.25
N THR A 115 2.79 4.61 1.16
CA THR A 115 4.19 4.18 1.27
C THR A 115 4.34 2.75 1.78
N PHE A 116 3.41 2.23 2.59
CA PHE A 116 3.54 0.92 3.20
C PHE A 116 3.22 -0.23 2.23
N ALA A 117 1.98 -0.41 1.85
CA ALA A 117 1.61 -1.54 1.00
C ALA A 117 0.70 -1.14 -0.17
N SER A 118 0.11 0.04 -0.16
CA SER A 118 -0.89 0.45 -1.16
C SER A 118 -0.33 0.47 -2.58
N TRP A 119 0.91 0.93 -2.78
CA TRP A 119 1.57 0.91 -4.09
C TRP A 119 1.81 -0.51 -4.62
N LEU A 120 2.33 -1.42 -3.76
CA LEU A 120 2.55 -2.81 -4.14
C LEU A 120 1.23 -3.52 -4.43
N ARG A 121 0.17 -3.21 -3.68
CA ARG A 121 -1.18 -3.74 -3.92
C ARG A 121 -1.70 -3.29 -5.28
N THR A 122 -1.64 -2.00 -5.60
CA THR A 122 -2.08 -1.46 -6.89
C THR A 122 -1.36 -2.10 -8.06
N LEU A 123 -0.05 -2.33 -7.93
CA LEU A 123 0.75 -2.90 -9.01
C LEU A 123 0.56 -4.42 -9.18
N PHE A 124 0.52 -5.18 -8.08
CA PHE A 124 0.64 -6.63 -8.14
C PHE A 124 -0.64 -7.40 -7.76
N VAL A 125 -1.58 -6.76 -7.04
CA VAL A 125 -2.83 -7.39 -6.62
C VAL A 125 -3.99 -7.00 -7.52
N ASP A 126 -4.17 -5.70 -7.80
CA ASP A 126 -5.34 -5.19 -8.51
C ASP A 126 -5.32 -5.46 -10.02
N ASN A 127 -4.19 -5.95 -10.56
CA ASN A 127 -4.00 -6.36 -11.96
C ASN A 127 -4.28 -5.25 -13.01
N GLN A 128 -4.14 -3.99 -12.64
CA GLN A 128 -4.43 -2.85 -13.53
C GLN A 128 -3.17 -2.24 -14.15
N ALA A 129 -2.00 -2.68 -13.70
CA ALA A 129 -0.72 -2.22 -14.22
C ALA A 129 -0.32 -2.97 -15.50
N THR A 130 0.16 -2.23 -16.49
CA THR A 130 0.91 -2.78 -17.62
C THR A 130 2.41 -2.74 -17.30
N PHE A 131 3.15 -3.77 -17.67
CA PHE A 131 4.59 -3.87 -17.40
C PHE A 131 5.39 -4.01 -18.68
N ALA A 132 6.57 -3.38 -18.71
CA ALA A 132 7.56 -3.47 -19.77
C ALA A 132 8.92 -3.88 -19.18
N TRP A 133 9.46 -5.00 -19.62
CA TRP A 133 10.76 -5.51 -19.22
C TRP A 133 11.90 -4.56 -19.60
N ARG A 134 12.83 -4.32 -18.67
CA ARG A 134 14.02 -3.48 -18.88
C ARG A 134 15.35 -4.24 -18.72
N GLY A 135 15.31 -5.40 -18.10
CA GLY A 135 16.49 -6.24 -17.95
C GLY A 135 17.07 -6.28 -16.54
N PRO A 136 18.20 -6.95 -16.39
CA PRO A 136 18.92 -7.02 -15.14
C PRO A 136 19.61 -5.68 -14.82
N GLU A 137 19.52 -5.27 -13.56
CA GLU A 137 20.17 -4.07 -13.01
C GLU A 137 20.75 -4.37 -11.62
N ARG A 138 21.32 -3.35 -10.97
CA ARG A 138 21.71 -3.38 -9.56
C ARG A 138 21.07 -2.23 -8.80
N VAL A 139 20.48 -2.53 -7.65
CA VAL A 139 19.93 -1.57 -6.71
C VAL A 139 20.63 -1.71 -5.37
N ALA A 140 21.19 -0.64 -4.84
CA ALA A 140 21.95 -0.65 -3.59
C ALA A 140 23.00 -1.78 -3.51
N GLY A 141 23.61 -2.16 -4.65
CA GLY A 141 24.59 -3.25 -4.73
C GLY A 141 23.99 -4.64 -4.91
N HIS A 142 22.70 -4.84 -4.72
CA HIS A 142 22.00 -6.12 -4.92
C HIS A 142 21.68 -6.37 -6.40
N ARG A 143 21.74 -7.63 -6.81
CA ARG A 143 21.26 -8.04 -8.14
C ARG A 143 19.74 -7.83 -8.18
N SER A 144 19.28 -7.24 -9.24
CA SER A 144 17.87 -7.00 -9.45
C SER A 144 17.48 -7.12 -10.91
N VAL A 145 16.20 -7.19 -11.16
CA VAL A 145 15.59 -7.09 -12.48
C VAL A 145 14.57 -5.96 -12.44
N ARG A 146 14.46 -5.23 -13.54
CA ARG A 146 13.62 -4.06 -13.63
C ARG A 146 12.49 -4.25 -14.62
N TRP A 147 11.30 -3.79 -14.22
CA TRP A 147 10.17 -3.49 -15.11
C TRP A 147 9.74 -2.04 -14.95
N ASP A 148 9.45 -1.39 -16.06
CA ASP A 148 8.67 -0.18 -16.03
C ASP A 148 7.19 -0.54 -16.01
N PHE A 149 6.39 0.28 -15.35
CA PHE A 149 4.95 0.08 -15.27
C PHE A 149 4.17 1.35 -15.58
N ARG A 150 2.89 1.17 -15.92
CA ARG A 150 1.90 2.25 -16.02
C ARG A 150 0.55 1.76 -15.54
N VAL A 151 -0.13 2.59 -14.73
CA VAL A 151 -1.52 2.42 -14.30
C VAL A 151 -2.31 3.66 -14.73
N PRO A 152 -3.33 3.52 -15.59
CA PRO A 152 -4.14 4.65 -16.03
C PRO A 152 -4.91 5.31 -14.88
N VAL A 153 -5.29 6.59 -15.04
CA VAL A 153 -6.03 7.39 -14.04
C VAL A 153 -7.22 6.65 -13.45
N ARG A 154 -8.03 5.99 -14.27
CA ARG A 154 -9.25 5.28 -13.83
C ARG A 154 -8.99 4.13 -12.83
N TRP A 155 -7.76 3.64 -12.75
CA TRP A 155 -7.39 2.48 -11.94
C TRP A 155 -6.30 2.77 -10.91
N SER A 156 -5.69 3.95 -10.96
CA SER A 156 -4.55 4.29 -10.10
C SER A 156 -4.94 4.47 -8.64
N GLY A 157 -6.17 4.93 -8.37
CA GLY A 157 -6.56 5.39 -7.03
C GLY A 157 -5.76 6.59 -6.53
N TYR A 158 -4.88 7.16 -7.38
CA TYR A 158 -3.96 8.22 -7.00
C TYR A 158 -4.60 9.59 -7.14
N THR A 159 -4.68 10.32 -6.04
CA THR A 159 -5.18 11.70 -6.01
C THR A 159 -4.07 12.64 -5.58
N LEU A 160 -3.88 13.69 -6.35
CA LEU A 160 -3.01 14.82 -6.01
C LEU A 160 -3.85 15.95 -5.42
N THR A 161 -3.35 16.58 -4.36
CA THR A 161 -3.88 17.83 -3.83
C THR A 161 -2.74 18.81 -3.67
N VAL A 162 -2.74 19.89 -4.44
CA VAL A 162 -1.69 20.91 -4.45
C VAL A 162 -2.33 22.29 -4.39
N ALA A 163 -1.94 23.10 -3.42
CA ALA A 163 -2.49 24.44 -3.18
C ALA A 163 -4.04 24.48 -3.15
N GLY A 164 -4.67 23.47 -2.58
CA GLY A 164 -6.12 23.35 -2.49
C GLY A 164 -6.84 22.86 -3.76
N VAL A 165 -6.11 22.59 -4.83
CA VAL A 165 -6.65 21.99 -6.06
C VAL A 165 -6.41 20.49 -6.02
N SER A 166 -7.48 19.70 -6.12
CA SER A 166 -7.41 18.24 -6.13
C SER A 166 -7.76 17.65 -7.49
N GLY A 167 -7.09 16.55 -7.84
CA GLY A 167 -7.38 15.83 -9.08
C GLY A 167 -6.80 14.43 -9.07
N ALA A 168 -7.50 13.50 -9.73
CA ALA A 168 -7.00 12.15 -9.94
C ALA A 168 -5.94 12.13 -11.05
N ALA A 169 -4.84 11.42 -10.81
CA ALA A 169 -3.75 11.22 -11.77
C ALA A 169 -3.51 9.73 -12.01
N GLY A 170 -2.96 9.38 -13.15
CA GLY A 170 -2.36 8.07 -13.37
C GLY A 170 -1.02 7.95 -12.66
N ILE A 171 -0.45 6.76 -12.70
CA ILE A 171 0.91 6.53 -12.23
C ILE A 171 1.70 5.76 -13.27
N LYS A 172 2.98 6.05 -13.36
CA LYS A 172 3.98 5.27 -14.08
C LYS A 172 5.24 5.19 -13.23
N GLY A 173 6.16 4.34 -13.63
CA GLY A 173 7.42 4.25 -12.90
C GLY A 173 8.15 2.97 -13.16
N SER A 174 8.96 2.56 -12.19
CA SER A 174 9.76 1.35 -12.28
C SER A 174 9.74 0.57 -10.98
N VAL A 175 9.76 -0.73 -11.09
CA VAL A 175 9.97 -1.65 -9.96
C VAL A 175 11.20 -2.49 -10.20
N TRP A 176 12.02 -2.63 -9.18
CA TRP A 176 13.17 -3.51 -9.14
C TRP A 176 12.91 -4.62 -8.13
N ALA A 177 13.08 -5.85 -8.56
CA ALA A 177 12.91 -7.01 -7.71
C ALA A 177 14.12 -7.93 -7.78
N ASP A 178 14.40 -8.66 -6.72
CA ASP A 178 15.38 -9.71 -6.69
C ASP A 178 14.86 -10.93 -7.48
N PRO A 179 15.58 -11.43 -8.48
CA PRO A 179 15.12 -12.56 -9.30
C PRO A 179 15.13 -13.90 -8.55
N GLU A 180 15.82 -14.02 -7.42
CA GLU A 180 15.95 -15.23 -6.62
C GLU A 180 14.93 -15.27 -5.49
N SER A 181 14.91 -14.24 -4.62
CA SER A 181 13.94 -14.13 -3.52
C SER A 181 12.56 -13.67 -3.96
N LEU A 182 12.45 -13.04 -5.14
CA LEU A 182 11.24 -12.43 -5.71
C LEU A 182 10.76 -11.17 -4.96
N ASP A 183 11.54 -10.68 -4.02
CA ASP A 183 11.22 -9.50 -3.22
C ASP A 183 11.34 -8.21 -4.03
N PRO A 184 10.39 -7.27 -3.91
CA PRO A 184 10.58 -5.91 -4.39
C PRO A 184 11.67 -5.22 -3.56
N LEU A 185 12.69 -4.69 -4.22
CA LEU A 185 13.81 -3.98 -3.58
C LEU A 185 13.62 -2.47 -3.63
N GLN A 186 13.11 -1.98 -4.75
CA GLN A 186 12.86 -0.55 -4.97
C GLN A 186 11.63 -0.35 -5.84
N LEU A 187 10.91 0.71 -5.55
CA LEU A 187 9.79 1.19 -6.34
C LEU A 187 9.96 2.70 -6.58
N SER A 188 9.88 3.12 -7.85
CA SER A 188 9.76 4.54 -8.20
C SER A 188 8.41 4.78 -8.86
N VAL A 189 7.67 5.75 -8.36
CA VAL A 189 6.32 6.11 -8.82
C VAL A 189 6.31 7.57 -9.23
N ASP A 190 5.97 7.83 -10.46
CA ASP A 190 5.76 9.17 -11.01
C ASP A 190 4.26 9.39 -11.24
N ALA A 191 3.75 10.58 -10.92
CA ALA A 191 2.44 10.98 -11.35
C ALA A 191 2.39 11.03 -12.89
N ASP A 192 1.34 10.47 -13.47
CA ASP A 192 1.11 10.45 -14.92
C ASP A 192 -0.28 10.98 -15.22
N ASP A 193 -0.47 11.53 -16.42
CA ASP A 193 -1.75 12.13 -16.81
C ASP A 193 -2.28 13.12 -15.74
N ILE A 194 -1.39 14.00 -15.22
CA ILE A 194 -1.77 15.03 -14.25
C ILE A 194 -2.86 15.92 -14.84
N PRO A 195 -3.99 16.16 -14.13
CA PRO A 195 -5.10 16.96 -14.67
C PRO A 195 -4.66 18.38 -15.04
N PHE A 196 -5.19 18.86 -16.16
CA PHE A 196 -4.96 20.24 -16.59
C PHE A 196 -5.45 21.23 -15.52
N GLY A 197 -4.64 22.24 -15.26
CA GLY A 197 -4.92 23.29 -14.24
C GLY A 197 -4.40 22.98 -12.84
N MET A 198 -3.81 21.81 -12.61
CA MET A 198 -3.09 21.57 -11.37
C MET A 198 -1.78 22.36 -11.32
N PRO A 199 -1.45 23.01 -10.17
CA PRO A 199 -0.25 23.85 -10.05
C PRO A 199 1.03 23.02 -9.83
N VAL A 200 1.15 21.86 -10.49
CA VAL A 200 2.27 20.92 -10.36
C VAL A 200 2.69 20.38 -11.71
N MET A 201 4.00 20.23 -11.91
CA MET A 201 4.61 19.67 -13.12
C MET A 201 5.00 18.21 -12.94
N GLU A 202 5.59 17.88 -11.78
CA GLU A 202 6.12 16.56 -11.49
C GLU A 202 5.86 16.19 -10.03
N VAL A 203 5.47 14.96 -9.79
CA VAL A 203 5.48 14.33 -8.47
C VAL A 203 6.12 12.96 -8.61
N ASN A 204 7.15 12.71 -7.84
CA ASN A 204 7.84 11.42 -7.80
C ASN A 204 7.96 10.94 -6.36
N THR A 205 7.83 9.63 -6.17
CA THR A 205 8.13 8.95 -4.91
C THR A 205 9.00 7.74 -5.20
N THR A 206 10.14 7.64 -4.56
CA THR A 206 11.00 6.45 -4.63
C THR A 206 11.08 5.81 -3.25
N LEU A 207 10.79 4.51 -3.17
CA LEU A 207 10.80 3.69 -1.95
C LEU A 207 11.87 2.62 -2.06
N ILE A 208 12.54 2.37 -0.95
CA ILE A 208 13.44 1.24 -0.75
C ILE A 208 12.81 0.30 0.26
N TYR A 209 12.77 -0.99 -0.07
CA TYR A 209 12.22 -2.04 0.76
C TYR A 209 13.31 -2.95 1.31
N ALA A 210 13.09 -3.49 2.50
CA ALA A 210 13.88 -4.57 3.06
C ALA A 210 13.03 -5.50 3.93
N ARG A 211 13.54 -6.69 4.20
CA ARG A 211 12.89 -7.63 5.11
C ARG A 211 13.15 -7.21 6.55
N GLU A 212 12.06 -6.96 7.28
CA GLU A 212 12.06 -6.56 8.68
C GLU A 212 11.27 -7.53 9.54
N ARG A 213 11.67 -7.64 10.80
CA ARG A 213 10.94 -8.45 11.78
C ARG A 213 9.82 -7.63 12.41
N VAL A 214 8.60 -8.14 12.28
CA VAL A 214 7.40 -7.57 12.89
C VAL A 214 6.76 -8.64 13.78
N GLY A 215 6.95 -8.53 15.08
CA GLY A 215 6.52 -9.57 16.00
C GLY A 215 7.23 -10.90 15.71
N ASN A 216 6.45 -11.92 15.38
CA ASN A 216 6.95 -13.25 15.02
C ASN A 216 7.13 -13.45 13.51
N ALA A 217 6.66 -12.51 12.69
CA ALA A 217 6.78 -12.56 11.24
C ALA A 217 8.03 -11.80 10.74
N VAL A 218 8.48 -12.16 9.54
CA VAL A 218 9.44 -11.36 8.76
C VAL A 218 8.70 -10.91 7.51
N ALA A 219 8.57 -9.62 7.32
CA ALA A 219 7.81 -9.02 6.22
C ALA A 219 8.67 -8.05 5.41
N MET A 220 8.30 -7.85 4.14
CA MET A 220 8.91 -6.85 3.27
C MET A 220 8.28 -5.50 3.58
N LEU A 221 9.05 -4.60 4.21
CA LEU A 221 8.59 -3.27 4.62
C LEU A 221 9.41 -2.17 3.95
N PRO A 222 8.84 -0.96 3.74
CA PRO A 222 9.59 0.20 3.33
C PRO A 222 10.57 0.59 4.45
N GLN A 223 11.79 0.91 4.06
CA GLN A 223 12.84 1.41 4.96
C GLN A 223 12.98 2.91 4.83
N THR A 224 13.01 3.39 3.62
CA THR A 224 13.13 4.80 3.30
C THR A 224 12.29 5.14 2.09
N ALA A 225 11.88 6.42 2.03
CA ALA A 225 11.30 6.98 0.83
C ALA A 225 11.85 8.38 0.56
N VAL A 226 11.88 8.76 -0.72
CA VAL A 226 12.14 10.13 -1.15
C VAL A 226 10.95 10.57 -1.98
N MET A 227 10.30 11.63 -1.53
CA MET A 227 9.21 12.27 -2.27
C MET A 227 9.70 13.60 -2.83
N ARG A 228 9.37 13.89 -4.08
CA ARG A 228 9.70 15.12 -4.77
C ARG A 228 8.48 15.68 -5.48
N LEU A 229 8.24 16.96 -5.32
CA LEU A 229 7.23 17.72 -6.06
C LEU A 229 7.89 18.92 -6.71
N LEU A 230 7.63 19.14 -7.99
CA LEU A 230 8.01 20.34 -8.74
C LEU A 230 6.74 21.08 -9.16
N SER A 231 6.58 22.31 -8.69
CA SER A 231 5.45 23.16 -9.04
C SER A 231 5.62 23.80 -10.43
N ILE A 232 4.52 24.31 -11.00
CA ILE A 232 4.57 25.10 -12.26
C ILE A 232 5.34 26.42 -12.10
N ALA A 233 5.56 26.89 -10.86
CA ALA A 233 6.40 28.03 -10.56
C ALA A 233 7.89 27.66 -10.42
N PHE A 234 8.28 26.40 -10.72
CA PHE A 234 9.63 25.87 -10.54
C PHE A 234 10.14 25.88 -9.10
N GLU A 235 9.23 25.84 -8.14
CA GLU A 235 9.55 25.59 -6.74
C GLU A 235 9.58 24.07 -6.52
N GLU A 236 10.55 23.60 -5.73
CA GLU A 236 10.68 22.18 -5.42
C GLU A 236 10.47 21.93 -3.94
N GLU A 237 9.65 20.93 -3.62
CA GLU A 237 9.58 20.33 -2.29
C GLU A 237 10.19 18.93 -2.36
N ARG A 238 10.96 18.57 -1.33
CA ARG A 238 11.58 17.25 -1.22
C ARG A 238 11.52 16.77 0.22
N ASN A 239 11.00 15.57 0.41
CA ASN A 239 10.90 14.92 1.71
C ASN A 239 11.73 13.64 1.69
N TYR A 240 12.51 13.43 2.74
CA TYR A 240 13.21 12.18 3.01
C TYR A 240 12.54 11.52 4.19
N LEU A 241 12.02 10.32 3.97
CA LEU A 241 11.28 9.55 4.95
C LEU A 241 12.13 8.36 5.39
N GLU A 242 12.12 8.10 6.68
CA GLU A 242 12.71 6.91 7.29
C GLU A 242 11.66 6.24 8.16
N PHE A 243 11.52 4.92 8.02
CA PHE A 243 10.57 4.11 8.80
C PHE A 243 11.34 3.24 9.76
N THR A 244 11.10 3.43 11.06
CA THR A 244 11.83 2.76 12.13
C THR A 244 10.88 2.21 13.18
N HIS A 245 11.40 1.41 14.11
CA HIS A 245 10.63 0.87 15.25
C HIS A 245 9.34 0.16 14.82
N CYS A 246 9.39 -0.55 13.69
CA CYS A 246 8.25 -1.30 13.21
C CYS A 246 7.94 -2.48 14.14
N HIS A 247 6.68 -2.59 14.58
CA HIS A 247 6.25 -3.68 15.46
C HIS A 247 4.81 -4.08 15.16
N GLU A 248 4.48 -5.32 15.50
CA GLU A 248 3.13 -5.86 15.32
C GLU A 248 2.13 -5.06 16.16
N PHE A 249 1.07 -4.62 15.50
CA PHE A 249 -0.03 -3.95 16.17
C PHE A 249 -1.09 -4.99 16.56
N ARG A 250 -1.38 -5.06 17.85
CA ARG A 250 -2.47 -5.88 18.38
C ARG A 250 -3.47 -4.96 19.06
N ALA A 251 -4.69 -4.94 18.54
CA ALA A 251 -5.78 -4.27 19.23
C ALA A 251 -6.12 -5.08 20.49
N GLU A 252 -5.86 -4.54 21.66
CA GLU A 252 -6.35 -5.11 22.91
C GLU A 252 -7.71 -4.49 23.24
N SER A 253 -8.77 -5.27 23.19
CA SER A 253 -10.05 -4.88 23.77
C SER A 253 -10.16 -5.51 25.17
N SER A 254 -10.12 -4.68 26.23
CA SER A 254 -10.42 -5.12 27.58
C SER A 254 -11.89 -4.88 27.88
N LEU A 255 -12.65 -5.94 28.11
CA LEU A 255 -14.00 -5.83 28.67
C LEU A 255 -13.89 -5.76 30.19
N THR A 256 -14.12 -4.59 30.76
CA THR A 256 -14.19 -4.42 32.22
C THR A 256 -15.64 -4.55 32.65
N PHE A 257 -15.96 -5.60 33.38
CA PHE A 257 -17.27 -5.78 34.00
C PHE A 257 -17.27 -5.08 35.36
N GLY A 258 -17.77 -3.85 35.40
CA GLY A 258 -18.00 -3.13 36.65
C GLY A 258 -19.51 -3.02 36.96
N PRO A 259 -19.90 -2.86 38.23
CA PRO A 259 -21.30 -2.52 38.56
C PRO A 259 -21.66 -1.17 37.92
N PRO A 260 -22.94 -0.95 37.55
CA PRO A 260 -23.37 0.31 36.94
C PRO A 260 -23.08 1.47 37.90
N GLU A 261 -22.24 2.42 37.47
CA GLU A 261 -22.11 3.69 38.19
C GLU A 261 -23.40 4.47 38.02
N ASP A 262 -24.16 4.57 39.09
CA ASP A 262 -25.22 5.55 39.19
C ASP A 262 -24.62 6.95 39.12
N ALA A 263 -25.02 7.70 38.11
CA ALA A 263 -24.61 9.08 37.92
C ALA A 263 -25.18 9.98 39.03
N ALA A 264 -24.42 10.15 40.10
CA ALA A 264 -24.63 11.28 41.02
C ALA A 264 -23.34 11.56 41.81
N ALA A 265 -22.78 12.72 41.49
CA ALA A 265 -22.02 13.63 42.35
C ALA A 265 -21.15 13.04 43.48
N ALA A 266 -19.86 13.31 43.41
CA ALA A 266 -19.18 14.06 44.47
C ALA A 266 -17.70 13.69 44.57
N SER A 267 -16.90 14.71 44.57
CA SER A 267 -15.54 14.84 45.03
C SER A 267 -15.24 14.05 46.33
N GLY A 268 -14.33 13.09 46.26
CA GLY A 268 -13.73 12.39 47.42
C GLY A 268 -12.41 11.72 47.06
N PRO A 269 -11.49 11.48 48.00
CA PRO A 269 -10.11 11.17 47.75
C PRO A 269 -9.91 9.77 47.14
N ARG A 270 -8.95 9.69 46.19
CA ARG A 270 -8.57 8.47 45.48
C ARG A 270 -7.93 7.43 46.44
N PHE A 271 -8.60 6.31 46.61
CA PHE A 271 -7.99 5.13 47.19
C PHE A 271 -7.46 4.20 46.08
N ALA A 272 -6.28 3.64 46.29
CA ALA A 272 -5.65 2.70 45.39
C ALA A 272 -6.54 1.47 45.17
N VAL A 273 -6.85 1.18 43.89
CA VAL A 273 -7.61 -0.01 43.51
C VAL A 273 -6.66 -1.21 43.55
N SER A 274 -6.92 -2.15 44.46
CA SER A 274 -6.33 -3.48 44.50
C SER A 274 -6.67 -4.24 43.22
N SER A 275 -5.69 -4.76 42.48
CA SER A 275 -5.86 -5.61 41.34
C SER A 275 -6.56 -6.92 41.74
N ALA A 276 -7.84 -7.05 41.41
CA ALA A 276 -8.53 -8.34 41.44
C ALA A 276 -7.94 -9.29 40.38
N PRO A 277 -7.85 -10.61 40.66
CA PRO A 277 -7.32 -11.56 39.70
C PRO A 277 -8.19 -11.57 38.43
N GLN A 278 -7.55 -11.40 37.27
CA GLN A 278 -8.20 -11.51 35.97
C GLN A 278 -8.68 -12.95 35.78
N GLN A 279 -9.98 -13.13 35.70
CA GLN A 279 -10.59 -14.41 35.41
C GLN A 279 -10.75 -14.56 33.90
N ALA A 280 -10.02 -15.51 33.31
CA ALA A 280 -10.13 -15.79 31.89
C ALA A 280 -11.51 -16.40 31.59
N LEU A 281 -12.18 -15.88 30.57
CA LEU A 281 -13.44 -16.44 30.08
C LEU A 281 -13.18 -17.78 29.37
N PRO A 282 -14.09 -18.77 29.48
CA PRO A 282 -13.98 -20.04 28.79
C PRO A 282 -13.94 -19.86 27.27
N LYS A 283 -13.10 -20.62 26.58
CA LYS A 283 -13.04 -20.61 25.12
C LYS A 283 -14.37 -21.14 24.54
N GLY A 284 -15.00 -20.35 23.66
CA GLY A 284 -16.27 -20.69 23.02
C GLY A 284 -17.51 -20.21 23.77
N LEU A 285 -17.35 -19.28 24.71
CA LEU A 285 -18.49 -18.64 25.39
C LEU A 285 -19.16 -17.64 24.43
N ASP A 286 -20.43 -17.85 24.10
CA ASP A 286 -21.27 -16.93 23.34
C ASP A 286 -21.91 -15.90 24.29
N VAL A 287 -21.55 -14.63 24.10
CA VAL A 287 -22.08 -13.52 24.90
C VAL A 287 -22.92 -12.61 24.02
N THR A 288 -24.20 -12.46 24.33
CA THR A 288 -25.07 -11.50 23.63
C THR A 288 -24.90 -10.10 24.23
N LEU A 289 -24.54 -9.14 23.38
CA LEU A 289 -24.28 -7.75 23.77
C LEU A 289 -25.30 -6.82 23.13
N ALA A 290 -25.80 -5.84 23.91
CA ALA A 290 -26.49 -4.68 23.37
C ALA A 290 -25.56 -3.48 23.37
N LEU A 291 -25.40 -2.82 22.24
CA LEU A 291 -24.62 -1.60 22.14
C LEU A 291 -25.28 -0.48 22.96
N ALA A 292 -24.50 0.20 23.77
CA ALA A 292 -24.98 1.36 24.56
C ALA A 292 -25.17 2.59 23.65
N THR A 293 -24.42 2.68 22.56
CA THR A 293 -24.56 3.68 21.50
C THR A 293 -24.57 3.00 20.15
N PRO A 294 -25.41 3.42 19.19
CA PRO A 294 -25.42 2.83 17.86
C PRO A 294 -24.07 3.16 17.15
N ILE A 295 -23.51 2.18 16.48
CA ILE A 295 -22.35 2.37 15.60
C ILE A 295 -22.85 3.06 14.34
N THR A 296 -22.21 4.15 13.95
CA THR A 296 -22.53 4.94 12.77
C THR A 296 -21.37 4.89 11.77
N GLU A 297 -21.62 5.30 10.53
CA GLU A 297 -20.58 5.42 9.49
C GLU A 297 -19.46 6.44 9.84
N LYS A 298 -19.67 7.23 10.90
CA LYS A 298 -18.69 8.19 11.41
C LYS A 298 -17.77 7.61 12.49
N ASP A 299 -18.09 6.41 12.98
CA ASP A 299 -17.28 5.77 13.99
C ASP A 299 -16.08 5.08 13.32
N LEU A 300 -14.88 5.51 13.69
CA LEU A 300 -13.64 5.02 13.10
C LEU A 300 -13.30 3.62 13.64
N VAL A 301 -12.61 2.82 12.82
CA VAL A 301 -12.05 1.54 13.26
C VAL A 301 -11.09 1.79 14.43
N GLY A 302 -11.33 1.11 15.57
CA GLY A 302 -10.58 1.35 16.82
C GLY A 302 -11.26 2.27 17.83
N SER A 303 -12.44 2.85 17.50
CA SER A 303 -13.25 3.58 18.45
C SER A 303 -13.71 2.67 19.60
N LEU A 304 -13.67 3.20 20.83
CA LEU A 304 -14.21 2.48 21.98
C LEU A 304 -15.73 2.38 21.85
N ILE A 305 -16.23 1.14 21.83
CA ILE A 305 -17.66 0.87 21.85
C ILE A 305 -18.04 0.40 23.26
N SER A 306 -19.10 1.00 23.80
CA SER A 306 -19.69 0.54 25.05
C SER A 306 -20.88 -0.37 24.76
N ALA A 307 -20.85 -1.55 25.35
CA ALA A 307 -21.95 -2.51 25.21
C ALA A 307 -22.33 -3.08 26.59
N ARG A 308 -23.58 -3.50 26.72
CA ARG A 308 -24.10 -4.15 27.92
C ARG A 308 -24.38 -5.63 27.59
N VAL A 309 -23.98 -6.52 28.49
CA VAL A 309 -24.32 -7.94 28.38
C VAL A 309 -25.83 -8.10 28.61
N LEU A 310 -26.48 -8.79 27.68
CA LEU A 310 -27.90 -9.15 27.78
C LEU A 310 -28.04 -10.58 28.30
N GLY A 311 -28.46 -10.73 29.55
CA GLY A 311 -28.72 -12.03 30.17
C GLY A 311 -27.61 -12.54 31.08
N PRO A 312 -27.87 -13.60 31.82
CA PRO A 312 -26.85 -14.25 32.64
C PRO A 312 -25.82 -14.94 31.72
N VAL A 313 -24.54 -14.74 32.05
CA VAL A 313 -23.41 -15.42 31.38
C VAL A 313 -23.24 -16.80 31.96
#